data_01e7a41ed116d63b91317821bb1e06e7
#
_entry.id   01e7a41ed116d63b91317821bb1e06e7
#
_cell.length_a   1.000
_cell.length_b   1.000
_cell.length_c   1.000
_cell.angle_alpha   90.00
_cell.angle_beta   90.00
_cell.angle_gamma   90.00
#
_symmetry.space_group_name_H-M   'P 1'
#
loop_
_entity.id
_entity.type
_entity.pdbx_description
1 polymer ?
#
loop_
_entity_poly.entity_id
_entity_poly.type
_entity_poly.pdbx_seq_one_letter_code
_entity_poly.pdbx_strand_id
1 'polypeptide(L)'
;AGLIPVFAVYSSFLQRAFDQILHDVCIQNLHVIFAIDRAGLVGSDGETHQGIFDISYLSVIPNMTIMAPKNKWELSDMMKFAVVYDGPIALRYPRGAAYDGLKEIRQPIELAKSELIRKGSTVAIMALGSMVKTAVDVVKLLEAEGISATLINARFAMPFDKKAIKELPSEHSLLVTMEENVQSGGFGEHVTEYVKTNGIALEVLTVALPDC
;
A
#
# COMPACT_ATOMS: atom_id res chain seq x y z
N ALA A 1 3.61 29.89 6.40
CA ALA A 1 4.96 30.30 6.00
C ALA A 1 5.34 29.86 4.57
N GLY A 2 4.46 29.13 3.87
CA GLY A 2 4.68 28.68 2.50
C GLY A 2 5.66 27.49 2.36
N LEU A 3 6.00 26.83 3.47
CA LEU A 3 6.83 25.63 3.47
C LEU A 3 5.94 24.38 3.54
N ILE A 4 6.37 23.31 2.90
CA ILE A 4 5.73 21.99 2.98
C ILE A 4 6.49 21.17 4.04
N PRO A 5 5.86 20.85 5.20
CA PRO A 5 6.52 20.06 6.22
C PRO A 5 6.63 18.61 5.82
N VAL A 6 7.80 18.00 6.07
CA VAL A 6 8.01 16.55 6.00
C VAL A 6 8.29 16.04 7.41
N PHE A 7 7.38 15.24 7.94
CA PHE A 7 7.50 14.63 9.25
C PHE A 7 8.00 13.19 9.12
N ALA A 8 9.28 12.98 9.43
CA ALA A 8 9.92 11.68 9.35
C ALA A 8 9.88 10.98 10.72
N VAL A 9 9.27 9.81 10.80
CA VAL A 9 9.03 9.08 12.05
C VAL A 9 8.92 7.58 11.81
N TYR A 10 9.25 6.76 12.83
CA TYR A 10 9.00 5.32 12.76
C TYR A 10 7.50 5.01 12.88
N SER A 11 7.05 4.03 12.10
CA SER A 11 5.66 3.59 12.08
C SER A 11 5.11 3.31 13.49
N SER A 12 5.83 2.56 14.31
CA SER A 12 5.42 2.23 15.68
C SER A 12 5.39 3.44 16.63
N PHE A 13 6.10 4.52 16.34
CA PHE A 13 6.09 5.73 17.16
C PHE A 13 5.01 6.73 16.71
N LEU A 14 4.64 6.69 15.45
CA LEU A 14 3.62 7.57 14.88
C LEU A 14 2.23 7.35 15.52
N GLN A 15 1.94 6.15 16.03
CA GLN A 15 0.66 5.84 16.69
C GLN A 15 0.35 6.78 17.85
N ARG A 16 1.37 7.35 18.55
CA ARG A 16 1.19 8.32 19.63
C ARG A 16 0.72 9.69 19.15
N ALA A 17 0.85 9.97 17.86
CA ALA A 17 0.45 11.23 17.24
C ALA A 17 -0.91 11.12 16.52
N PHE A 18 -1.69 10.06 16.75
CA PHE A 18 -2.98 9.84 16.08
C PHE A 18 -3.91 11.06 16.20
N ASP A 19 -4.03 11.61 17.39
CA ASP A 19 -4.88 12.77 17.66
C ASP A 19 -4.41 14.02 16.88
N GLN A 20 -3.11 14.29 16.88
CA GLN A 20 -2.51 15.43 16.15
C GLN A 20 -2.65 15.26 14.65
N ILE A 21 -2.47 14.04 14.12
CA ILE A 21 -2.67 13.75 12.71
C ILE A 21 -4.12 14.04 12.32
N LEU A 22 -5.08 13.56 13.13
CA LEU A 22 -6.49 13.75 12.87
C LEU A 22 -6.89 15.24 12.97
N HIS A 23 -6.68 15.88 14.14
CA HIS A 23 -7.24 17.19 14.44
C HIS A 23 -6.39 18.35 13.88
N ASP A 24 -5.06 18.26 13.99
CA ASP A 24 -4.20 19.38 13.63
C ASP A 24 -3.81 19.37 12.15
N VAL A 25 -3.94 18.21 11.46
CA VAL A 25 -3.53 18.07 10.06
C VAL A 25 -4.71 17.70 9.15
N CYS A 26 -5.34 16.54 9.37
CA CYS A 26 -6.22 15.95 8.37
C CYS A 26 -7.60 16.60 8.31
N ILE A 27 -8.22 16.97 9.44
CA ILE A 27 -9.50 17.70 9.46
C ILE A 27 -9.35 19.06 8.77
N GLN A 28 -8.21 19.68 8.89
CA GLN A 28 -7.89 20.96 8.26
C GLN A 28 -7.39 20.79 6.82
N ASN A 29 -7.25 19.57 6.33
CA ASN A 29 -6.68 19.22 5.02
C ASN A 29 -5.33 19.89 4.74
N LEU A 30 -4.46 19.97 5.75
CA LEU A 30 -3.16 20.61 5.59
C LEU A 30 -2.19 19.73 4.81
N HIS A 31 -1.43 20.35 3.92
CA HIS A 31 -0.38 19.66 3.18
C HIS A 31 0.79 19.32 4.07
N VAL A 32 0.78 18.13 4.66
CA VAL A 32 1.87 17.56 5.47
C VAL A 32 2.25 16.21 4.88
N ILE A 33 3.54 15.98 4.67
CA ILE A 33 4.09 14.71 4.20
C ILE A 33 4.58 13.91 5.40
N PHE A 34 3.98 12.76 5.65
CA PHE A 34 4.43 11.81 6.68
C PHE A 34 5.36 10.77 6.04
N ALA A 35 6.66 10.85 6.31
CA ALA A 35 7.64 9.88 5.88
C ALA A 35 7.77 8.79 6.96
N ILE A 36 7.03 7.69 6.78
CA ILE A 36 6.87 6.62 7.77
C ILE A 36 7.92 5.54 7.52
N ASP A 37 8.99 5.58 8.29
CA ASP A 37 10.06 4.58 8.27
C ASP A 37 9.69 3.36 9.11
N ARG A 38 10.32 2.21 8.85
CA ARG A 38 10.09 0.95 9.56
C ARG A 38 8.65 0.47 9.51
N ALA A 39 7.98 0.70 8.37
CA ALA A 39 6.68 0.12 8.11
C ALA A 39 6.80 -1.38 7.79
N GLY A 40 5.92 -2.19 8.34
CA GLY A 40 5.96 -3.64 8.25
C GLY A 40 6.83 -4.28 9.33
N LEU A 41 7.31 -5.50 9.06
CA LEU A 41 8.16 -6.27 9.98
C LEU A 41 9.59 -5.73 9.97
N VAL A 42 10.15 -5.50 11.15
CA VAL A 42 11.48 -4.86 11.32
C VAL A 42 12.56 -5.78 11.89
N GLY A 43 12.24 -7.05 12.15
CA GLY A 43 13.20 -8.06 12.56
C GLY A 43 13.98 -7.70 13.82
N SER A 44 15.25 -7.36 13.68
CA SER A 44 16.17 -7.12 14.80
C SER A 44 15.85 -5.93 15.69
N ASP A 45 14.97 -5.03 15.30
CA ASP A 45 14.57 -3.89 16.15
C ASP A 45 13.62 -4.32 17.28
N GLY A 46 13.12 -5.56 17.26
CA GLY A 46 12.34 -6.19 18.33
C GLY A 46 10.85 -5.84 18.33
N GLU A 47 10.13 -6.39 19.29
CA GLU A 47 8.66 -6.35 19.36
C GLU A 47 8.08 -4.92 19.39
N THR A 48 8.75 -4.02 20.08
CA THR A 48 8.26 -2.63 20.26
C THR A 48 8.39 -1.75 19.02
N HIS A 49 9.04 -2.23 17.95
CA HIS A 49 9.31 -1.47 16.75
C HIS A 49 8.58 -1.99 15.51
N GLN A 50 7.77 -3.05 15.64
CA GLN A 50 7.01 -3.58 14.51
C GLN A 50 6.01 -2.54 13.97
N GLY A 51 6.17 -2.16 12.69
CA GLY A 51 5.37 -1.14 12.02
C GLY A 51 4.18 -1.75 11.29
N ILE A 52 3.35 -2.52 11.97
CA ILE A 52 2.32 -3.36 11.36
C ILE A 52 0.89 -2.83 11.53
N PHE A 53 0.72 -1.63 12.09
CA PHE A 53 -0.58 -1.05 12.41
C PHE A 53 -0.87 0.27 11.68
N ASP A 54 0.11 0.84 11.00
CA ASP A 54 0.01 2.19 10.44
C ASP A 54 -1.07 2.33 9.36
N ILE A 55 -1.25 1.34 8.48
CA ILE A 55 -2.36 1.35 7.52
C ILE A 55 -3.69 1.37 8.26
N SER A 56 -3.85 0.48 9.26
CA SER A 56 -5.10 0.32 10.00
C SER A 56 -5.55 1.61 10.70
N TYR A 57 -4.67 2.29 11.44
CA TYR A 57 -5.08 3.48 12.17
C TYR A 57 -5.06 4.76 11.30
N LEU A 58 -4.28 4.81 10.22
CA LEU A 58 -4.30 5.96 9.32
C LEU A 58 -5.47 5.93 8.33
N SER A 59 -5.93 4.74 7.93
CA SER A 59 -7.01 4.60 6.95
C SER A 59 -8.37 5.08 7.45
N VAL A 60 -8.57 5.17 8.76
CA VAL A 60 -9.81 5.72 9.36
C VAL A 60 -9.79 7.24 9.47
N ILE A 61 -8.65 7.89 9.21
CA ILE A 61 -8.51 9.34 9.29
C ILE A 61 -8.98 9.99 7.99
N PRO A 62 -9.91 10.96 8.04
CA PRO A 62 -10.40 11.62 6.84
C PRO A 62 -9.29 12.38 6.11
N ASN A 63 -9.38 12.46 4.79
CA ASN A 63 -8.45 13.15 3.90
C ASN A 63 -7.03 12.53 3.82
N MET A 64 -6.69 11.54 4.65
CA MET A 64 -5.37 10.90 4.62
C MET A 64 -5.18 10.08 3.35
N THR A 65 -4.11 10.36 2.62
CA THR A 65 -3.63 9.51 1.53
C THR A 65 -2.44 8.67 2.00
N ILE A 66 -2.45 7.36 1.71
CA ILE A 66 -1.40 6.42 2.15
C ILE A 66 -0.78 5.74 0.94
N MET A 67 0.51 5.93 0.74
CA MET A 67 1.31 5.32 -0.33
C MET A 67 2.36 4.36 0.22
N ALA A 68 2.67 3.30 -0.55
CA ALA A 68 3.74 2.36 -0.24
C ALA A 68 4.52 2.01 -1.51
N PRO A 69 5.79 2.43 -1.65
CA PRO A 69 6.60 2.19 -2.83
C PRO A 69 7.09 0.75 -2.91
N LYS A 70 7.09 0.16 -4.12
CA LYS A 70 7.63 -1.17 -4.37
C LYS A 70 9.17 -1.24 -4.36
N ASN A 71 9.83 -0.13 -4.67
CA ASN A 71 11.29 -0.06 -4.78
C ASN A 71 11.82 1.37 -4.57
N LYS A 72 13.16 1.53 -4.60
CA LYS A 72 13.83 2.82 -4.35
C LYS A 72 13.48 3.92 -5.36
N TRP A 73 13.22 3.57 -6.62
CA TRP A 73 12.87 4.56 -7.64
C TRP A 73 11.43 5.06 -7.46
N GLU A 74 10.52 4.16 -7.16
CA GLU A 74 9.13 4.53 -6.88
C GLU A 74 9.02 5.37 -5.60
N LEU A 75 9.84 5.10 -4.57
CA LEU A 75 9.92 5.98 -3.39
C LEU A 75 10.29 7.42 -3.79
N SER A 76 11.29 7.58 -4.68
CA SER A 76 11.67 8.91 -5.19
C SER A 76 10.54 9.58 -5.98
N ASP A 77 9.81 8.83 -6.79
CA ASP A 77 8.71 9.37 -7.58
C ASP A 77 7.49 9.71 -6.71
N MET A 78 7.18 8.87 -5.73
CA MET A 78 6.13 9.14 -4.73
C MET A 78 6.46 10.37 -3.87
N MET A 79 7.74 10.59 -3.52
CA MET A 79 8.13 11.80 -2.82
C MET A 79 7.93 13.06 -3.68
N LYS A 80 8.27 13.00 -4.98
CA LYS A 80 8.00 14.11 -5.91
C LYS A 80 6.50 14.37 -6.06
N PHE A 81 5.70 13.30 -6.14
CA PHE A 81 4.24 13.41 -6.15
C PHE A 81 3.72 14.05 -4.85
N ALA A 82 4.22 13.60 -3.70
CA ALA A 82 3.81 14.14 -2.39
C ALA A 82 4.09 15.64 -2.24
N VAL A 83 5.18 16.14 -2.82
CA VAL A 83 5.53 17.58 -2.77
C VAL A 83 4.51 18.47 -3.52
N VAL A 84 3.84 17.94 -4.55
CA VAL A 84 2.87 18.70 -5.33
C VAL A 84 1.42 18.31 -5.04
N TYR A 85 1.21 17.35 -4.12
CA TYR A 85 -0.11 16.90 -3.72
C TYR A 85 -0.77 17.92 -2.79
N ASP A 86 -2.07 18.15 -2.96
CA ASP A 86 -2.81 19.11 -2.14
C ASP A 86 -3.60 18.39 -1.03
N GLY A 87 -2.94 18.15 0.09
CA GLY A 87 -3.52 17.48 1.25
C GLY A 87 -2.51 16.65 2.07
N PRO A 88 -2.95 16.03 3.16
CA PRO A 88 -2.11 15.16 3.99
C PRO A 88 -1.81 13.85 3.28
N ILE A 89 -0.53 13.46 3.29
CA ILE A 89 -0.07 12.27 2.55
C ILE A 89 1.02 11.53 3.33
N ALA A 90 0.88 10.22 3.43
CA ALA A 90 1.81 9.32 4.08
C ALA A 90 2.53 8.44 3.06
N LEU A 91 3.86 8.37 3.17
CA LEU A 91 4.72 7.41 2.46
C LEU A 91 5.26 6.42 3.47
N ARG A 92 4.82 5.17 3.41
CA ARG A 92 5.31 4.11 4.29
C ARG A 92 6.32 3.23 3.57
N TYR A 93 7.48 2.99 4.19
CA TYR A 93 8.55 2.18 3.62
C TYR A 93 9.26 1.34 4.69
N PRO A 94 9.79 0.14 4.32
CA PRO A 94 10.38 -0.78 5.29
C PRO A 94 11.77 -0.33 5.74
N ARG A 95 12.25 -0.95 6.83
CA ARG A 95 13.65 -0.89 7.27
C ARG A 95 14.55 -1.66 6.33
N GLY A 96 15.77 -1.18 6.12
CA GLY A 96 16.83 -1.88 5.43
C GLY A 96 17.06 -1.45 3.98
N ALA A 97 17.69 -2.31 3.21
CA ALA A 97 18.01 -2.02 1.82
C ALA A 97 16.74 -2.03 0.95
N ALA A 98 16.57 -0.98 0.18
CA ALA A 98 15.45 -0.89 -0.75
C ALA A 98 15.57 -1.94 -1.87
N TYR A 99 14.44 -2.50 -2.29
CA TYR A 99 14.39 -3.42 -3.42
C TYR A 99 14.93 -2.78 -4.69
N ASP A 100 15.77 -3.50 -5.41
CA ASP A 100 16.52 -3.04 -6.59
C ASP A 100 16.02 -3.67 -7.90
N GLY A 101 14.88 -4.35 -7.87
CA GLY A 101 14.21 -4.91 -9.04
C GLY A 101 13.13 -4.00 -9.61
N LEU A 102 12.60 -4.39 -10.78
CA LEU A 102 11.50 -3.71 -11.47
C LEU A 102 11.80 -2.24 -11.83
N LYS A 103 13.06 -1.91 -12.09
CA LYS A 103 13.49 -0.55 -12.47
C LYS A 103 12.79 -0.05 -13.72
N GLU A 104 12.58 -0.94 -14.69
CA GLU A 104 12.00 -0.63 -16.00
C GLU A 104 10.48 -0.44 -15.97
N ILE A 105 9.82 -0.93 -14.89
CA ILE A 105 8.38 -0.75 -14.69
C ILE A 105 8.19 0.48 -13.80
N ARG A 106 7.96 1.63 -14.44
CA ARG A 106 7.96 2.93 -13.78
C ARG A 106 7.00 3.90 -14.45
N GLN A 107 5.71 3.66 -14.26
CA GLN A 107 4.68 4.58 -14.74
C GLN A 107 4.58 5.81 -13.80
N PRO A 108 4.15 6.97 -14.31
CA PRO A 108 3.89 8.14 -13.46
C PRO A 108 2.99 7.81 -12.26
N ILE A 109 3.24 8.48 -11.14
CA ILE A 109 2.38 8.34 -9.96
C ILE A 109 1.15 9.23 -10.18
N GLU A 110 -0.02 8.61 -10.15
CA GLU A 110 -1.32 9.28 -10.20
C GLU A 110 -2.15 8.82 -9.00
N LEU A 111 -2.92 9.74 -8.40
CA LEU A 111 -3.73 9.44 -7.21
C LEU A 111 -4.66 8.25 -7.46
N ALA A 112 -4.67 7.31 -6.51
CA ALA A 112 -5.53 6.13 -6.53
C ALA A 112 -5.34 5.25 -7.78
N LYS A 113 -4.18 5.29 -8.45
CA LYS A 113 -3.86 4.41 -9.58
C LYS A 113 -2.80 3.39 -9.22
N SER A 114 -3.14 2.15 -9.43
CA SER A 114 -2.23 1.02 -9.40
C SER A 114 -1.38 0.92 -10.67
N GLU A 115 -0.37 0.07 -10.66
CA GLU A 115 0.51 -0.16 -11.80
C GLU A 115 0.49 -1.64 -12.19
N LEU A 116 0.15 -1.94 -13.43
CA LEU A 116 0.25 -3.30 -13.95
C LEU A 116 1.73 -3.67 -14.15
N ILE A 117 2.20 -4.68 -13.42
CA ILE A 117 3.56 -5.23 -13.57
C ILE A 117 3.56 -6.34 -14.62
N ARG A 118 2.54 -7.19 -14.58
CA ARG A 118 2.41 -8.34 -15.47
C ARG A 118 0.97 -8.66 -15.73
N LYS A 119 0.61 -8.96 -16.98
CA LYS A 119 -0.70 -9.47 -17.36
C LYS A 119 -0.70 -11.01 -17.30
N GLY A 120 -1.74 -11.58 -16.74
CA GLY A 120 -2.06 -12.99 -16.69
C GLY A 120 -3.57 -13.18 -16.77
N SER A 121 -4.07 -14.30 -16.28
CA SER A 121 -5.50 -14.65 -16.27
C SER A 121 -5.83 -15.42 -14.99
N THR A 122 -7.12 -15.62 -14.72
CA THR A 122 -7.66 -16.41 -13.61
C THR A 122 -7.42 -15.86 -12.22
N VAL A 123 -6.15 -15.57 -11.85
CA VAL A 123 -5.76 -15.00 -10.54
C VAL A 123 -5.11 -13.65 -10.75
N ALA A 124 -5.56 -12.65 -10.01
CA ALA A 124 -4.88 -11.36 -9.89
C ALA A 124 -4.23 -11.24 -8.51
N ILE A 125 -2.99 -10.81 -8.45
CA ILE A 125 -2.27 -10.50 -7.20
C ILE A 125 -2.07 -8.99 -7.16
N MET A 126 -2.63 -8.33 -6.14
CA MET A 126 -2.46 -6.90 -5.89
C MET A 126 -1.63 -6.72 -4.62
N ALA A 127 -0.35 -6.43 -4.80
CA ALA A 127 0.61 -6.32 -3.71
C ALA A 127 0.93 -4.86 -3.38
N LEU A 128 1.08 -4.57 -2.09
CA LEU A 128 1.35 -3.23 -1.57
C LEU A 128 2.80 -3.11 -1.07
N GLY A 129 3.53 -2.12 -1.58
CA GLY A 129 4.86 -1.74 -1.10
C GLY A 129 5.88 -2.88 -1.18
N SER A 130 6.52 -3.21 -0.05
CA SER A 130 7.54 -4.28 0.06
C SER A 130 7.05 -5.65 -0.42
N MET A 131 5.76 -5.93 -0.31
CA MET A 131 5.18 -7.21 -0.73
C MET A 131 5.18 -7.42 -2.24
N VAL A 132 5.40 -6.38 -3.04
CA VAL A 132 5.55 -6.53 -4.51
C VAL A 132 6.74 -7.43 -4.86
N LYS A 133 7.86 -7.34 -4.12
CA LYS A 133 9.00 -8.24 -4.30
C LYS A 133 8.61 -9.70 -4.08
N THR A 134 7.93 -9.99 -2.98
CA THR A 134 7.42 -11.32 -2.65
C THR A 134 6.42 -11.82 -3.69
N ALA A 135 5.52 -10.94 -4.14
CA ALA A 135 4.52 -11.27 -5.16
C ALA A 135 5.15 -11.62 -6.52
N VAL A 136 6.29 -11.02 -6.89
CA VAL A 136 7.07 -11.42 -8.08
C VAL A 136 7.51 -12.89 -7.99
N ASP A 137 7.98 -13.31 -6.81
CA ASP A 137 8.42 -14.69 -6.62
C ASP A 137 7.23 -15.68 -6.55
N VAL A 138 6.11 -15.26 -5.95
CA VAL A 138 4.85 -16.03 -5.97
C VAL A 138 4.36 -16.25 -7.40
N VAL A 139 4.38 -15.23 -8.25
CA VAL A 139 3.99 -15.37 -9.66
C VAL A 139 4.85 -16.38 -10.40
N LYS A 140 6.17 -16.40 -10.17
CA LYS A 140 7.06 -17.41 -10.77
C LYS A 140 6.71 -18.85 -10.32
N LEU A 141 6.38 -19.02 -9.04
CA LEU A 141 5.96 -20.32 -8.51
C LEU A 141 4.63 -20.79 -9.12
N LEU A 142 3.65 -19.88 -9.24
CA LEU A 142 2.37 -20.18 -9.90
C LEU A 142 2.55 -20.57 -11.37
N GLU A 143 3.47 -19.90 -12.08
CA GLU A 143 3.80 -20.25 -13.47
C GLU A 143 4.40 -21.66 -13.60
N ALA A 144 5.23 -22.06 -12.66
CA ALA A 144 5.79 -23.40 -12.64
C ALA A 144 4.68 -24.49 -12.49
N GLU A 145 3.58 -24.12 -11.85
CA GLU A 145 2.36 -24.96 -11.71
C GLU A 145 1.35 -24.75 -12.86
N GLY A 146 1.71 -24.00 -13.91
CA GLY A 146 0.85 -23.74 -15.05
C GLY A 146 -0.24 -22.69 -14.84
N ILE A 147 -0.17 -21.92 -13.75
CA ILE A 147 -1.13 -20.86 -13.41
C ILE A 147 -0.59 -19.51 -13.87
N SER A 148 -1.27 -18.86 -14.80
CA SER A 148 -0.93 -17.52 -15.27
C SER A 148 -1.59 -16.48 -14.39
N ALA A 149 -0.81 -15.77 -13.57
CA ALA A 149 -1.31 -14.74 -12.68
C ALA A 149 -1.00 -13.32 -13.17
N THR A 150 -1.97 -12.41 -13.02
CA THR A 150 -1.75 -10.97 -13.17
C THR A 150 -1.08 -10.44 -11.90
N LEU A 151 -0.06 -9.58 -12.05
CA LEU A 151 0.58 -8.90 -10.93
C LEU A 151 0.38 -7.39 -11.02
N ILE A 152 -0.17 -6.83 -9.97
CA ILE A 152 -0.48 -5.40 -9.84
C ILE A 152 0.24 -4.84 -8.60
N ASN A 153 0.97 -3.76 -8.78
CA ASN A 153 1.47 -2.94 -7.68
C ASN A 153 0.37 -1.97 -7.26
N ALA A 154 -0.15 -2.14 -6.05
CA ALA A 154 -1.27 -1.32 -5.56
C ALA A 154 -0.91 0.17 -5.40
N ARG A 155 0.35 0.48 -5.05
CA ARG A 155 0.87 1.85 -4.81
C ARG A 155 0.21 2.58 -3.65
N PHE A 156 -1.12 2.59 -3.62
CA PHE A 156 -1.93 3.30 -2.62
C PHE A 156 -2.71 2.28 -1.77
N ALA A 157 -2.53 2.37 -0.45
CA ALA A 157 -3.40 1.68 0.48
C ALA A 157 -4.73 2.43 0.61
N MET A 158 -4.67 3.77 0.60
CA MET A 158 -5.84 4.64 0.67
C MET A 158 -5.56 5.97 -0.06
N PRO A 159 -6.42 6.42 -0.98
CA PRO A 159 -7.46 5.61 -1.63
C PRO A 159 -6.86 4.60 -2.60
N PHE A 160 -7.37 3.37 -2.62
CA PHE A 160 -6.92 2.35 -3.57
C PHE A 160 -7.61 2.44 -4.94
N ASP A 161 -7.07 1.74 -5.94
CA ASP A 161 -7.55 1.76 -7.33
C ASP A 161 -8.85 0.96 -7.51
N LYS A 162 -9.97 1.62 -7.21
CA LYS A 162 -11.32 1.05 -7.38
C LYS A 162 -11.65 0.69 -8.83
N LYS A 163 -11.06 1.42 -9.80
CA LYS A 163 -11.29 1.16 -11.22
C LYS A 163 -10.63 -0.15 -11.63
N ALA A 164 -9.37 -0.33 -11.31
CA ALA A 164 -8.67 -1.58 -11.60
C ALA A 164 -9.40 -2.79 -11.01
N ILE A 165 -9.87 -2.71 -9.75
CA ILE A 165 -10.61 -3.81 -9.11
C ILE A 165 -11.92 -4.11 -9.85
N LYS A 166 -12.67 -3.12 -10.33
CA LYS A 166 -13.91 -3.32 -11.08
C LYS A 166 -13.69 -4.00 -12.44
N GLU A 167 -12.52 -3.84 -13.03
CA GLU A 167 -12.18 -4.41 -14.34
C GLU A 167 -11.70 -5.87 -14.24
N LEU A 168 -11.22 -6.32 -13.06
CA LEU A 168 -10.67 -7.66 -12.86
C LEU A 168 -11.64 -8.80 -13.19
N PRO A 169 -12.94 -8.78 -12.87
CA PRO A 169 -13.85 -9.91 -13.11
C PRO A 169 -13.98 -10.34 -14.57
N SER A 170 -13.58 -9.48 -15.51
CA SER A 170 -13.59 -9.82 -16.94
C SER A 170 -12.61 -10.94 -17.33
N GLU A 171 -11.50 -11.07 -16.58
CA GLU A 171 -10.43 -12.03 -16.87
C GLU A 171 -10.03 -12.87 -15.62
N HIS A 172 -10.51 -12.51 -14.42
CA HIS A 172 -10.09 -13.09 -13.14
C HIS A 172 -11.28 -13.49 -12.27
N SER A 173 -11.16 -14.62 -11.57
CA SER A 173 -12.13 -15.08 -10.57
C SER A 173 -11.66 -14.86 -9.12
N LEU A 174 -10.36 -14.71 -8.92
CA LEU A 174 -9.72 -14.53 -7.62
C LEU A 174 -8.80 -13.32 -7.62
N LEU A 175 -8.95 -12.46 -6.61
CA LEU A 175 -8.01 -11.41 -6.27
C LEU A 175 -7.29 -11.78 -4.97
N VAL A 176 -5.97 -11.83 -4.99
CA VAL A 176 -5.13 -11.97 -3.80
C VAL A 176 -4.56 -10.61 -3.46
N THR A 177 -4.85 -10.07 -2.28
CA THR A 177 -4.19 -8.86 -1.76
C THR A 177 -3.02 -9.25 -0.88
N MET A 178 -1.90 -8.51 -0.96
CA MET A 178 -0.70 -8.80 -0.16
C MET A 178 -0.19 -7.53 0.50
N GLU A 179 -0.09 -7.54 1.83
CA GLU A 179 0.38 -6.41 2.63
C GLU A 179 1.20 -6.83 3.85
N GLU A 180 2.08 -5.97 4.33
CA GLU A 180 2.79 -6.10 5.62
C GLU A 180 2.13 -5.20 6.68
N ASN A 181 0.88 -5.51 7.00
CA ASN A 181 0.05 -4.88 8.04
C ASN A 181 -0.82 -5.97 8.65
N VAL A 182 -1.35 -5.75 9.85
CA VAL A 182 -2.38 -6.65 10.40
C VAL A 182 -3.60 -6.63 9.50
N GLN A 183 -4.36 -7.74 9.48
CA GLN A 183 -5.53 -7.88 8.63
C GLN A 183 -6.59 -6.83 8.98
N SER A 184 -6.84 -6.64 10.26
CA SER A 184 -7.87 -5.72 10.77
C SER A 184 -7.58 -4.26 10.40
N GLY A 185 -8.46 -3.63 9.65
CA GLY A 185 -8.28 -2.27 9.11
C GLY A 185 -7.20 -2.15 8.03
N GLY A 186 -6.66 -3.26 7.53
CA GLY A 186 -5.63 -3.30 6.51
C GLY A 186 -6.16 -3.05 5.09
N PHE A 187 -5.25 -2.97 4.15
CA PHE A 187 -5.56 -2.77 2.73
C PHE A 187 -6.47 -3.87 2.16
N GLY A 188 -6.18 -5.14 2.47
CA GLY A 188 -6.95 -6.28 1.98
C GLY A 188 -8.38 -6.31 2.53
N GLU A 189 -8.59 -5.90 3.78
CA GLU A 189 -9.93 -5.79 4.37
C GLU A 189 -10.75 -4.72 3.65
N HIS A 190 -10.19 -3.53 3.42
CA HIS A 190 -10.85 -2.45 2.67
C HIS A 190 -11.19 -2.85 1.23
N VAL A 191 -10.30 -3.58 0.56
CA VAL A 191 -10.57 -4.12 -0.79
C VAL A 191 -11.70 -5.15 -0.74
N THR A 192 -11.69 -6.05 0.24
CA THR A 192 -12.72 -7.08 0.43
C THR A 192 -14.09 -6.46 0.69
N GLU A 193 -14.15 -5.47 1.58
CA GLU A 193 -15.37 -4.71 1.86
C GLU A 193 -15.90 -4.02 0.60
N TYR A 194 -15.00 -3.37 -0.15
CA TYR A 194 -15.37 -2.70 -1.39
C TYR A 194 -15.96 -3.67 -2.42
N VAL A 195 -15.33 -4.81 -2.63
CA VAL A 195 -15.79 -5.86 -3.56
C VAL A 195 -17.19 -6.34 -3.16
N LYS A 196 -17.40 -6.68 -1.89
CA LYS A 196 -18.68 -7.16 -1.37
C LYS A 196 -19.78 -6.10 -1.46
N THR A 197 -19.50 -4.88 -1.00
CA THR A 197 -20.48 -3.79 -0.96
C THR A 197 -20.94 -3.36 -2.35
N ASN A 198 -20.07 -3.48 -3.38
CA ASN A 198 -20.40 -3.13 -4.76
C ASN A 198 -20.87 -4.31 -5.61
N GLY A 199 -21.05 -5.50 -5.02
CA GLY A 199 -21.52 -6.70 -5.73
C GLY A 199 -20.60 -7.14 -6.88
N ILE A 200 -19.29 -6.92 -6.73
CA ILE A 200 -18.30 -7.30 -7.75
C ILE A 200 -18.11 -8.82 -7.69
N ALA A 201 -18.27 -9.50 -8.83
CA ALA A 201 -18.16 -10.95 -8.94
C ALA A 201 -16.70 -11.42 -8.91
N LEU A 202 -16.05 -11.25 -7.76
CA LEU A 202 -14.63 -11.52 -7.53
C LEU A 202 -14.44 -12.08 -6.13
N GLU A 203 -13.82 -13.24 -6.00
CA GLU A 203 -13.38 -13.77 -4.72
C GLU A 203 -12.12 -13.01 -4.25
N VAL A 204 -12.01 -12.72 -2.95
CA VAL A 204 -10.84 -12.02 -2.40
C VAL A 204 -10.19 -12.86 -1.33
N LEU A 205 -8.89 -13.14 -1.51
CA LEU A 205 -8.02 -13.75 -0.51
C LEU A 205 -7.06 -12.68 0.04
N THR A 206 -7.13 -12.41 1.32
CA THR A 206 -6.22 -11.45 1.98
C THR A 206 -5.01 -12.17 2.56
N VAL A 207 -3.82 -11.76 2.15
CA VAL A 207 -2.53 -12.15 2.73
C VAL A 207 -1.99 -10.96 3.52
N ALA A 208 -2.16 -11.03 4.83
CA ALA A 208 -1.77 -10.01 5.80
C ALA A 208 -1.21 -10.68 7.05
N LEU A 209 -0.73 -9.89 8.00
CA LEU A 209 -0.30 -10.42 9.30
C LEU A 209 -1.53 -10.78 10.13
N PRO A 210 -1.52 -11.93 10.83
CA PRO A 210 -2.64 -12.32 11.67
C PRO A 210 -2.76 -11.41 12.90
N ASP A 211 -3.98 -11.26 13.40
CA ASP A 211 -4.30 -10.50 14.62
C ASP A 211 -4.04 -11.36 15.88
N CYS A 212 -2.79 -11.77 16.13
CA CYS A 212 -2.43 -12.65 17.28
C CYS A 212 -1.18 -12.15 18.01
#